data_2c189f8e76c7dc36a38a56e97a8bebe6
#
_entry.id   2c189f8e76c7dc36a38a56e97a8bebe6
#
_cell.length_a   1.000
_cell.length_b   1.000
_cell.length_c   1.000
_cell.angle_alpha   90.00
_cell.angle_beta   90.00
_cell.angle_gamma   90.00
#
_symmetry.space_group_name_H-M   'P 1'
#
loop_
_entity.id
_entity.type
_entity.pdbx_description
1 polymer ?
#
loop_
_entity_poly.entity_id
_entity_poly.type
_entity_poly.pdbx_seq_one_letter_code
_entity_poly.pdbx_strand_id
1 'polypeptide(L)'
;MTKSELIEKLAAQQTHLMHKDVELAVKLVLDQISNALARDDRVEIRGFGSFALHHRPARVGRNPKTGDPVHIPPKRVPHFKPGKEMRERVNARLHEELAAAAALAAAPAAAA
;
A
#
# COMPACT_ATOMS: atom_id res chain seq x y z
N MET A 1 -0.46 -3.43 10.40
CA MET A 1 -1.10 -4.77 10.20
C MET A 1 -0.17 -5.65 9.40
N THR A 2 0.16 -6.81 9.93
CA THR A 2 0.98 -7.82 9.26
C THR A 2 0.12 -8.78 8.44
N LYS A 3 0.76 -9.60 7.61
CA LYS A 3 0.05 -10.67 6.87
C LYS A 3 -0.66 -11.62 7.82
N SER A 4 -0.03 -12.00 8.90
CA SER A 4 -0.62 -12.88 9.92
C SER A 4 -1.86 -12.27 10.56
N GLU A 5 -1.81 -10.99 10.89
CA GLU A 5 -2.95 -10.27 11.45
C GLU A 5 -4.10 -10.15 10.44
N LEU A 6 -3.77 -9.93 9.17
CA LEU A 6 -4.79 -9.91 8.11
C LEU A 6 -5.50 -11.25 8.00
N ILE A 7 -4.75 -12.36 8.02
CA ILE A 7 -5.30 -13.71 7.98
C ILE A 7 -6.20 -13.96 9.18
N GLU A 8 -5.77 -13.57 10.38
CA GLU A 8 -6.58 -13.73 11.59
C GLU A 8 -7.89 -12.95 11.53
N LYS A 9 -7.84 -11.71 11.04
CA LYS A 9 -9.05 -10.88 10.88
C LYS A 9 -10.03 -11.48 9.88
N LEU A 10 -9.52 -12.01 8.76
CA LEU A 10 -10.35 -12.65 7.76
C LEU A 10 -10.96 -13.96 8.29
N ALA A 11 -10.17 -14.76 9.00
CA ALA A 11 -10.65 -16.00 9.60
C ALA A 11 -11.74 -15.73 10.63
N ALA A 12 -11.62 -14.66 11.41
CA ALA A 12 -12.63 -14.27 12.38
C ALA A 12 -13.95 -13.84 11.72
N GLN A 13 -13.89 -13.26 10.52
CA GLN A 13 -15.07 -12.85 9.75
C GLN A 13 -15.71 -13.99 8.97
N GLN A 14 -14.96 -15.05 8.69
CA GLN A 14 -15.38 -16.20 7.90
C GLN A 14 -15.33 -17.47 8.76
N THR A 15 -16.16 -17.51 9.79
CA THR A 15 -16.14 -18.58 10.81
C THR A 15 -16.47 -19.96 10.26
N HIS A 16 -17.10 -20.04 9.09
CA HIS A 16 -17.42 -21.30 8.41
C HIS A 16 -16.22 -21.90 7.66
N LEU A 17 -15.13 -21.16 7.55
CA LEU A 17 -13.91 -21.63 6.90
C LEU A 17 -12.86 -22.01 7.95
N MET A 18 -12.08 -23.03 7.64
CA MET A 18 -10.91 -23.37 8.45
C MET A 18 -9.84 -22.29 8.32
N HIS A 19 -9.15 -21.99 9.41
CA HIS A 19 -8.04 -21.02 9.41
C HIS A 19 -7.01 -21.33 8.34
N LYS A 20 -6.69 -22.61 8.15
CA LYS A 20 -5.75 -23.07 7.13
C LYS A 20 -6.20 -22.70 5.71
N ASP A 21 -7.49 -22.78 5.43
CA ASP A 21 -8.04 -22.44 4.11
C ASP A 21 -8.00 -20.93 3.87
N VAL A 22 -8.27 -20.12 4.89
CA VAL A 22 -8.13 -18.65 4.81
C VAL A 22 -6.69 -18.26 4.56
N GLU A 23 -5.75 -18.86 5.26
CA GLU A 23 -4.32 -18.64 5.08
C GLU A 23 -3.88 -18.96 3.66
N LEU A 24 -4.31 -20.09 3.13
CA LEU A 24 -4.00 -20.52 1.76
C LEU A 24 -4.59 -19.54 0.74
N ALA A 25 -5.82 -19.10 0.93
CA ALA A 25 -6.49 -18.17 0.02
C ALA A 25 -5.74 -16.83 -0.04
N VAL A 26 -5.35 -16.27 1.10
CA VAL A 26 -4.57 -15.03 1.17
C VAL A 26 -3.22 -15.19 0.47
N LYS A 27 -2.53 -16.31 0.74
CA LYS A 27 -1.27 -16.61 0.09
C LYS A 27 -1.40 -16.67 -1.43
N LEU A 28 -2.43 -17.36 -1.93
CA LEU A 28 -2.65 -17.48 -3.37
C LEU A 28 -2.91 -16.14 -4.05
N VAL A 29 -3.70 -15.26 -3.42
CA VAL A 29 -3.94 -13.91 -3.95
C VAL A 29 -2.64 -13.12 -4.05
N LEU A 30 -1.86 -13.09 -2.97
CA LEU A 30 -0.60 -12.36 -2.93
C LEU A 30 0.43 -12.92 -3.92
N ASP A 31 0.51 -14.25 -4.03
CA ASP A 31 1.40 -14.90 -4.99
C ASP A 31 1.02 -14.58 -6.43
N GLN A 32 -0.27 -14.52 -6.76
CA GLN A 32 -0.73 -14.16 -8.10
C GLN A 32 -0.34 -12.73 -8.47
N ILE A 33 -0.47 -11.81 -7.54
CA ILE A 33 -0.04 -10.42 -7.75
C ILE A 33 1.48 -10.36 -7.96
N SER A 34 2.25 -11.03 -7.11
CA SER A 34 3.70 -11.10 -7.20
C SER A 34 4.18 -11.71 -8.52
N ASN A 35 3.56 -12.81 -8.93
CA ASN A 35 3.91 -13.51 -10.18
C ASN A 35 3.60 -12.66 -11.41
N ALA A 36 2.48 -11.96 -11.42
CA ALA A 36 2.13 -11.06 -12.51
C ALA A 36 3.16 -9.93 -12.64
N LEU A 37 3.52 -9.30 -11.53
CA LEU A 37 4.54 -8.25 -11.52
C LEU A 37 5.92 -8.76 -11.93
N ALA A 38 6.26 -9.99 -11.54
CA ALA A 38 7.52 -10.60 -11.96
C ALA A 38 7.61 -10.79 -13.48
N ARG A 39 6.46 -10.94 -14.15
CA ARG A 39 6.38 -11.03 -15.61
C ARG A 39 6.19 -9.68 -16.30
N ASP A 40 6.32 -8.58 -15.57
CA ASP A 40 6.08 -7.22 -16.06
C ASP A 40 4.62 -6.97 -16.50
N ASP A 41 3.69 -7.68 -15.90
CA ASP A 41 2.27 -7.46 -16.11
C ASP A 41 1.73 -6.44 -15.10
N ARG A 42 0.83 -5.60 -15.55
CA ARG A 42 0.12 -4.68 -14.69
C ARG A 42 -1.04 -5.42 -14.00
N VAL A 43 -1.21 -5.18 -12.70
CA VAL A 43 -2.34 -5.71 -11.95
C VAL A 43 -3.27 -4.57 -11.60
N GLU A 44 -4.51 -4.63 -12.07
CA GLU A 44 -5.51 -3.61 -11.82
C GLU A 44 -6.69 -4.23 -11.07
N ILE A 45 -6.95 -3.73 -9.87
CA ILE A 45 -8.04 -4.18 -9.01
C ILE A 45 -9.01 -3.02 -8.85
N ARG A 46 -10.14 -3.09 -9.55
CA ARG A 46 -11.14 -2.02 -9.52
C ARG A 46 -11.64 -1.80 -8.10
N GLY A 47 -11.71 -0.55 -7.68
CA GLY A 47 -12.13 -0.16 -6.34
C GLY A 47 -11.02 -0.21 -5.30
N PHE A 48 -9.86 -0.75 -5.65
CA PHE A 48 -8.72 -0.86 -4.74
C PHE A 48 -7.52 -0.04 -5.23
N GLY A 49 -6.98 -0.39 -6.38
CA GLY A 49 -5.83 0.29 -6.95
C GLY A 49 -5.15 -0.55 -8.01
N SER A 50 -4.01 -0.09 -8.45
CA SER A 50 -3.22 -0.77 -9.48
C SER A 50 -1.76 -0.90 -9.08
N PHE A 51 -1.17 -2.03 -9.47
CA PHE A 51 0.26 -2.30 -9.32
C PHE A 51 0.90 -2.30 -10.71
N ALA A 52 2.00 -1.61 -10.85
CA ALA A 52 2.77 -1.59 -12.08
C ALA A 52 4.25 -1.50 -11.74
N LEU A 53 5.11 -1.82 -12.67
CA LEU A 53 6.54 -1.67 -12.49
C LEU A 53 7.01 -0.34 -13.05
N HIS A 54 7.89 0.32 -12.31
CA HIS A 54 8.66 1.46 -12.79
C HIS A 54 10.03 0.95 -13.21
N HIS A 55 10.38 1.19 -14.44
CA HIS A 55 11.68 0.82 -14.97
C HIS A 55 12.69 1.92 -14.65
N ARG A 56 13.73 1.57 -13.91
CA ARG A 56 14.83 2.47 -13.58
C ARG A 56 15.98 2.17 -14.54
N PRO A 57 16.41 3.13 -15.39
CA PRO A 57 17.52 2.89 -16.29
C PRO A 57 18.84 2.74 -15.53
N ALA A 58 19.80 2.11 -16.16
CA ALA A 58 21.15 2.06 -15.64
C ALA A 58 21.69 3.50 -15.46
N ARG A 59 22.40 3.72 -14.39
CA ARG A 59 22.98 5.03 -14.08
C ARG A 59 24.35 4.88 -13.46
N VAL A 60 25.08 5.97 -13.41
CA VAL A 60 26.38 6.04 -12.72
C VAL A 60 26.15 6.79 -11.41
N GLY A 61 26.37 6.11 -10.29
CA GLY A 61 26.40 6.71 -8.96
C GLY A 61 27.82 6.96 -8.52
N ARG A 62 27.98 7.48 -7.32
CA ARG A 62 29.31 7.68 -6.70
C ARG A 62 29.36 6.99 -5.36
N ASN A 63 30.51 6.36 -5.07
CA ASN A 63 30.77 5.79 -3.77
C ASN A 63 30.99 6.94 -2.77
N PRO A 64 30.16 7.05 -1.71
CA PRO A 64 30.30 8.15 -0.75
C PRO A 64 31.60 8.11 0.04
N LYS A 65 32.30 6.96 0.11
CA LYS A 65 33.56 6.82 0.83
C LYS A 65 34.78 7.21 0.00
N THR A 66 34.75 6.89 -1.30
CA THR A 66 35.92 7.09 -2.18
C THR A 66 35.67 8.14 -3.27
N GLY A 67 34.41 8.49 -3.55
CA GLY A 67 34.06 9.39 -4.63
C GLY A 67 34.14 8.76 -6.03
N ASP A 68 34.50 7.48 -6.11
CA ASP A 68 34.63 6.77 -7.37
C ASP A 68 33.26 6.52 -8.03
N PRO A 69 33.19 6.54 -9.37
CA PRO A 69 31.96 6.20 -10.07
C PRO A 69 31.61 4.72 -9.90
N VAL A 70 30.34 4.45 -9.65
CA VAL A 70 29.80 3.09 -9.53
C VAL A 70 28.70 2.91 -10.54
N HIS A 71 28.78 1.86 -11.34
CA HIS A 71 27.72 1.50 -12.27
C HIS A 71 26.56 0.86 -11.54
N ILE A 72 25.38 1.50 -11.61
CA ILE A 72 24.15 0.97 -11.05
C ILE A 72 23.37 0.34 -12.20
N PRO A 73 23.11 -0.99 -12.14
CA PRO A 73 22.39 -1.67 -13.21
C PRO A 73 20.93 -1.20 -13.29
N PRO A 74 20.28 -1.39 -14.43
CA PRO A 74 18.86 -1.10 -14.53
C PRO A 74 18.06 -2.03 -13.59
N LYS A 75 16.95 -1.56 -13.08
CA LYS A 75 16.08 -2.35 -12.22
C LYS A 75 14.62 -2.00 -12.44
N ARG A 76 13.74 -2.89 -12.01
CA ARG A 76 12.30 -2.66 -11.99
C ARG A 76 11.85 -2.55 -10.55
N VAL A 77 11.01 -1.57 -10.27
CA VAL A 77 10.52 -1.29 -8.92
C VAL A 77 9.00 -1.36 -8.95
N PRO A 78 8.38 -2.20 -8.09
CA PRO A 78 6.93 -2.21 -7.99
C PRO A 78 6.41 -0.88 -7.45
N HIS A 79 5.33 -0.41 -8.03
CA HIS A 79 4.66 0.81 -7.60
C HIS A 79 3.16 0.53 -7.46
N PHE A 80 2.60 0.92 -6.33
CA PHE A 80 1.17 0.85 -6.09
C PHE A 80 0.56 2.24 -6.21
N LYS A 81 -0.48 2.34 -7.06
CA LYS A 81 -1.27 3.55 -7.19
C LYS A 81 -2.68 3.26 -6.66
N PRO A 82 -3.12 3.92 -5.59
CA PRO A 82 -4.45 3.70 -5.05
C PRO A 82 -5.51 4.19 -6.03
N GLY A 83 -6.65 3.48 -6.04
CA GLY A 83 -7.81 3.92 -6.80
C GLY A 83 -8.53 5.07 -6.11
N LYS A 84 -9.50 5.65 -6.81
CA LYS A 84 -10.28 6.79 -6.30
C LYS A 84 -10.96 6.46 -4.97
N GLU A 85 -11.60 5.33 -4.88
CA GLU A 85 -12.34 4.90 -3.69
C GLU A 85 -11.43 4.76 -2.48
N MET A 86 -10.26 4.13 -2.65
CA MET A 86 -9.29 4.00 -1.58
C MET A 86 -8.76 5.36 -1.12
N ARG A 87 -8.44 6.25 -2.08
CA ARG A 87 -7.98 7.61 -1.74
C ARG A 87 -9.01 8.38 -0.94
N GLU A 88 -10.27 8.29 -1.34
CA GLU A 88 -11.36 8.95 -0.62
C GLU A 88 -11.51 8.40 0.79
N ARG A 89 -11.45 7.08 0.95
CA ARG A 89 -11.56 6.45 2.27
C ARG A 89 -10.41 6.82 3.20
N VAL A 90 -9.20 6.88 2.69
CA VAL A 90 -8.02 7.26 3.48
C VAL A 90 -8.11 8.73 3.91
N ASN A 91 -8.58 9.61 3.04
CA ASN A 91 -8.67 11.03 3.32
C ASN A 91 -9.93 11.42 4.11
N ALA A 92 -10.96 10.60 4.12
CA ALA A 92 -12.20 10.89 4.84
C ALA A 92 -11.95 11.11 6.33
N ARG A 93 -11.16 10.26 6.96
CA ARG A 93 -10.81 10.40 8.37
C ARG A 93 -10.00 11.67 8.64
N LEU A 94 -9.06 11.99 7.76
CA LEU A 94 -8.28 13.22 7.88
C LEU A 94 -9.18 14.45 7.78
N HIS A 95 -10.13 14.44 6.83
CA HIS A 95 -11.09 15.54 6.70
C HIS A 95 -11.96 15.68 7.94
N GLU A 96 -12.39 14.59 8.54
CA GLU A 96 -13.14 14.60 9.81
C GLU A 96 -12.30 15.17 10.96
N GLU A 97 -11.04 14.75 11.06
CA GLU A 97 -10.12 15.23 12.08
C GLU A 97 -9.85 16.74 11.91
N LEU A 98 -9.65 17.19 10.67
CA LEU A 98 -9.44 18.61 10.37
C LEU A 98 -10.69 19.45 10.65
N ALA A 99 -11.87 18.93 10.31
CA ALA A 99 -13.13 19.58 10.59
C ALA A 99 -13.38 19.69 12.11
N ALA A 100 -13.08 18.63 12.86
CA ALA A 100 -13.21 18.63 14.31
C ALA A 100 -12.22 19.63 14.96
N ALA A 101 -10.98 19.67 14.46
CA ALA A 101 -9.98 20.62 14.94
C ALA A 101 -10.37 22.06 14.62
N ALA A 102 -10.91 22.32 13.43
CA ALA A 102 -11.40 23.64 13.04
C ALA A 102 -12.60 24.07 13.88
N ALA A 103 -13.53 23.14 14.14
CA ALA A 103 -14.69 23.43 15.01
C ALA A 103 -14.26 23.72 16.43
N LEU A 104 -13.27 23.00 16.95
CA LEU A 104 -12.72 23.24 18.28
C LEU A 104 -11.99 24.57 18.36
N ALA A 105 -11.22 24.93 17.35
CA ALA A 105 -10.51 26.20 17.27
C ALA A 105 -11.45 27.39 17.07
N ALA A 106 -12.58 27.20 16.38
CA ALA A 106 -13.61 28.20 16.14
C ALA A 106 -14.64 28.30 17.28
N ALA A 107 -14.64 27.34 18.21
CA ALA A 107 -15.55 27.39 19.37
C ALA A 107 -15.29 28.65 20.14
N PRO A 108 -16.33 29.46 20.47
CA PRO A 108 -16.13 30.63 21.30
C PRO A 108 -15.57 30.19 22.64
N ALA A 109 -14.55 30.93 23.12
CA ALA A 109 -14.08 30.73 24.48
C ALA A 109 -15.31 30.76 25.37
N ALA A 110 -15.46 29.76 26.23
CA ALA A 110 -16.59 29.70 27.15
C ALA A 110 -16.71 31.06 27.81
N ALA A 111 -17.80 31.76 27.50
CA ALA A 111 -18.06 33.04 28.13
C ALA A 111 -18.13 32.79 29.63
N ALA A 112 -17.25 33.41 30.32
CA ALA A 112 -17.21 33.35 31.76
C ALA A 112 -18.57 33.75 32.33
#